data_e4f6125f743902e8779210a07b0321d8
#
_entry.id   e4f6125f743902e8779210a07b0321d8
#
_cell.length_a   1.000
_cell.length_b   1.000
_cell.length_c   1.000
_cell.angle_alpha   90.00
_cell.angle_beta   90.00
_cell.angle_gamma   90.00
#
_symmetry.space_group_name_H-M   'P 1'
#
loop_
_entity.id
_entity.type
_entity.pdbx_description
1 polymer ?
#
loop_
_entity_poly.entity_id
_entity_poly.type
_entity_poly.pdbx_seq_one_letter_code
_entity_poly.pdbx_strand_id
1 'polypeptide(L)'
;MKVLLVNDYGVLAGGAERITVDLRDGLRARGHDARLLASSAGDPAQASLADYTCRGSNGTGRLLLQAWNPWAVSRLRQVLAEFQPDIVHVRMFLTQLSPAVLKWLPPDRSLLHIGNHQTICPLNSRVLPDGSRCGVRAGVECHRQRCVSTFGLGRTLLQLRTWRRHSPVFRCVVANSHAIAATLRENGVPV
;
A
#
# COMPACT_ATOMS: atom_id res chain seq x y z
N MET A 1 -22.97 2.00 6.33
CA MET A 1 -22.10 1.13 5.52
C MET A 1 -20.93 0.68 6.35
N LYS A 2 -20.41 -0.51 6.07
CA LYS A 2 -19.16 -1.05 6.65
C LYS A 2 -17.99 -0.72 5.73
N VAL A 3 -16.99 0.00 6.22
CA VAL A 3 -15.83 0.42 5.42
C VAL A 3 -14.55 -0.13 6.06
N LEU A 4 -13.81 -0.94 5.33
CA LEU A 4 -12.48 -1.42 5.75
C LEU A 4 -11.40 -0.56 5.10
N LEU A 5 -10.65 0.17 5.91
CA LEU A 5 -9.43 0.84 5.47
C LEU A 5 -8.25 -0.10 5.64
N VAL A 6 -7.34 -0.11 4.66
CA VAL A 6 -6.13 -0.96 4.68
C VAL A 6 -4.90 -0.10 4.48
N ASN A 7 -3.97 -0.13 5.43
CA ASN A 7 -2.74 0.67 5.41
C ASN A 7 -1.53 -0.10 5.96
N ASP A 8 -0.33 0.25 5.52
CA ASP A 8 0.91 -0.41 5.97
C ASP A 8 1.14 -0.24 7.48
N TYR A 9 0.94 0.95 8.03
CA TYR A 9 1.20 1.26 9.44
C TYR A 9 -0.08 1.60 10.20
N GLY A 10 -0.19 1.09 11.41
CA GLY A 10 -1.26 1.39 12.36
C GLY A 10 -0.92 2.51 13.36
N VAL A 11 0.26 3.13 13.24
CA VAL A 11 0.74 4.26 14.05
C VAL A 11 0.91 5.49 13.17
N LEU A 12 1.01 6.69 13.75
CA LEU A 12 1.19 7.94 12.99
C LEU A 12 2.67 8.09 12.55
N ALA A 13 3.07 7.30 11.55
CA ALA A 13 4.42 7.35 10.98
C ALA A 13 4.61 8.51 9.98
N GLY A 14 3.52 9.05 9.43
CA GLY A 14 3.57 10.17 8.48
C GLY A 14 2.18 10.66 8.05
N GLY A 15 2.15 11.47 6.99
CA GLY A 15 0.91 12.09 6.49
C GLY A 15 -0.11 11.08 5.92
N ALA A 16 0.35 9.96 5.36
CA ALA A 16 -0.55 8.94 4.83
C ALA A 16 -1.37 8.26 5.94
N GLU A 17 -0.72 7.96 7.07
CA GLU A 17 -1.34 7.37 8.25
C GLU A 17 -2.34 8.34 8.87
N ARG A 18 -1.96 9.62 9.00
CA ARG A 18 -2.85 10.67 9.51
C ARG A 18 -4.12 10.78 8.68
N ILE A 19 -3.99 10.88 7.35
CA ILE A 19 -5.15 10.95 6.45
C ILE A 19 -6.03 9.69 6.57
N THR A 20 -5.43 8.52 6.76
CA THR A 20 -6.18 7.25 6.89
C THR A 20 -6.99 7.22 8.18
N VAL A 21 -6.40 7.67 9.29
CA VAL A 21 -7.08 7.75 10.60
C VAL A 21 -8.18 8.82 10.55
N ASP A 22 -7.88 10.02 10.03
CA ASP A 22 -8.86 11.10 9.91
C ASP A 22 -10.06 10.69 9.03
N LEU A 23 -9.80 9.94 7.94
CA LEU A 23 -10.87 9.38 7.09
C LEU A 23 -11.72 8.37 7.86
N ARG A 24 -11.11 7.43 8.60
CA ARG A 24 -11.84 6.48 9.43
C ARG A 24 -12.74 7.20 10.42
N ASP A 25 -12.18 8.16 11.15
CA ASP A 25 -12.89 8.85 12.21
C ASP A 25 -13.99 9.77 11.64
N GLY A 26 -13.73 10.41 10.50
CA GLY A 26 -14.74 11.17 9.77
C GLY A 26 -15.89 10.31 9.22
N LEU A 27 -15.62 9.08 8.82
CA LEU A 27 -16.67 8.11 8.42
C LEU A 27 -17.49 7.66 9.64
N ARG A 28 -16.84 7.39 10.76
CA ARG A 28 -17.53 7.04 12.03
C ARG A 28 -18.43 8.17 12.52
N ALA A 29 -17.95 9.41 12.46
CA ALA A 29 -18.74 10.58 12.82
C ALA A 29 -20.01 10.75 11.96
N ARG A 30 -20.01 10.16 10.75
CA ARG A 30 -21.18 10.12 9.83
C ARG A 30 -22.04 8.86 9.97
N GLY A 31 -21.83 8.06 11.01
CA GLY A 31 -22.63 6.86 11.30
C GLY A 31 -22.24 5.62 10.48
N HIS A 32 -21.04 5.58 9.86
CA HIS A 32 -20.54 4.39 9.19
C HIS A 32 -19.72 3.52 10.17
N ASP A 33 -19.77 2.19 10.03
CA ASP A 33 -18.84 1.29 10.73
C ASP A 33 -17.53 1.24 9.92
N ALA A 34 -16.60 2.13 10.23
CA ALA A 34 -15.31 2.22 9.57
C ALA A 34 -14.22 1.63 10.46
N ARG A 35 -13.43 0.67 9.92
CA ARG A 35 -12.35 -0.02 10.64
C ARG A 35 -11.08 0.00 9.85
N LEU A 36 -9.94 0.04 10.55
CA LEU A 36 -8.60 0.06 9.99
C LEU A 36 -7.89 -1.27 10.22
N LEU A 37 -7.46 -1.93 9.14
CA LEU A 37 -6.48 -3.01 9.16
C LEU A 37 -5.09 -2.46 8.83
N ALA A 38 -4.13 -2.69 9.71
CA ALA A 38 -2.73 -2.29 9.47
C ALA A 38 -1.75 -3.29 10.09
N SER A 39 -0.45 -3.11 9.81
CA SER A 39 0.57 -3.89 10.49
C SER A 39 0.83 -3.37 11.90
N SER A 40 1.35 -4.25 12.76
CA SER A 40 1.90 -3.89 14.07
C SER A 40 3.29 -3.28 14.01
N ALA A 41 3.79 -2.97 12.80
CA ALA A 41 5.07 -2.30 12.61
C ALA A 41 4.95 -0.82 12.93
N GLY A 42 6.06 -0.22 13.36
CA GLY A 42 6.15 1.20 13.69
C GLY A 42 6.92 1.41 14.98
N ASP A 43 6.82 2.60 15.52
CA ASP A 43 7.42 2.96 16.81
C ASP A 43 6.69 2.21 17.94
N PRO A 44 7.39 1.33 18.70
CA PRO A 44 6.77 0.59 19.80
C PRO A 44 6.29 1.47 20.96
N ALA A 45 6.75 2.72 21.06
CA ALA A 45 6.26 3.69 22.02
C ALA A 45 4.88 4.27 21.67
N GLN A 46 4.43 4.10 20.42
CA GLN A 46 3.12 4.58 19.97
C GLN A 46 2.08 3.44 20.03
N ALA A 47 0.93 3.73 20.64
CA ALA A 47 -0.20 2.82 20.59
C ALA A 47 -0.74 2.70 19.15
N SER A 48 -1.06 1.47 18.75
CA SER A 48 -1.69 1.24 17.44
C SER A 48 -3.09 1.84 17.41
N LEU A 49 -3.37 2.58 16.34
CA LEU A 49 -4.70 3.13 16.03
C LEU A 49 -5.53 2.18 15.16
N ALA A 50 -4.98 1.04 14.77
CA ALA A 50 -5.68 0.05 13.94
C ALA A 50 -6.66 -0.80 14.77
N ASP A 51 -7.84 -1.05 14.21
CA ASP A 51 -8.85 -1.95 14.80
C ASP A 51 -8.46 -3.42 14.60
N TYR A 52 -7.74 -3.71 13.52
CA TYR A 52 -7.19 -5.02 13.20
C TYR A 52 -5.69 -4.91 12.92
N THR A 53 -4.91 -5.75 13.54
CA THR A 53 -3.45 -5.77 13.33
C THR A 53 -2.97 -7.09 12.75
N CYS A 54 -1.90 -7.03 11.98
CA CYS A 54 -1.13 -8.20 11.52
C CYS A 54 0.37 -7.96 11.70
N ARG A 55 1.16 -9.03 11.62
CA ARG A 55 2.61 -8.91 11.65
C ARG A 55 3.13 -8.23 10.39
N GLY A 56 3.91 -7.17 10.55
CA GLY A 56 4.57 -6.45 9.46
C GLY A 56 5.85 -7.11 8.97
N SER A 57 6.46 -6.50 7.96
CA SER A 57 7.69 -6.96 7.31
C SER A 57 8.92 -6.37 7.99
N ASN A 58 9.19 -6.75 9.25
CA ASN A 58 10.32 -6.27 10.03
C ASN A 58 11.42 -7.34 10.20
N GLY A 59 12.64 -6.91 10.53
CA GLY A 59 13.76 -7.78 10.88
C GLY A 59 14.40 -8.52 9.71
N THR A 60 15.10 -9.61 10.05
CA THR A 60 15.74 -10.52 9.09
C THR A 60 14.68 -11.13 8.17
N GLY A 61 14.85 -11.06 6.87
CA GLY A 61 13.82 -11.52 5.90
C GLY A 61 12.85 -10.44 5.45
N ARG A 62 13.01 -9.18 5.88
CA ARG A 62 12.17 -8.04 5.47
C ARG A 62 11.91 -7.98 3.97
N LEU A 63 12.94 -8.21 3.14
CA LEU A 63 12.80 -8.13 1.68
C LEU A 63 11.84 -9.18 1.12
N LEU A 64 11.87 -10.41 1.65
CA LEU A 64 10.96 -11.49 1.27
C LEU A 64 9.54 -11.17 1.72
N LEU A 65 9.38 -10.73 2.96
CA LEU A 65 8.08 -10.37 3.52
C LEU A 65 7.44 -9.15 2.82
N GLN A 66 8.25 -8.20 2.36
CA GLN A 66 7.75 -7.08 1.55
C GLN A 66 7.24 -7.53 0.16
N ALA A 67 7.73 -8.66 -0.34
CA ALA A 67 7.22 -9.27 -1.57
C ALA A 67 6.01 -10.18 -1.30
N TRP A 68 6.04 -10.93 -0.21
CA TRP A 68 4.99 -11.86 0.19
C TRP A 68 4.90 -11.96 1.72
N ASN A 69 3.88 -11.34 2.32
CA ASN A 69 3.61 -11.39 3.76
C ASN A 69 2.40 -12.31 4.03
N PRO A 70 2.62 -13.57 4.47
CA PRO A 70 1.54 -14.52 4.72
C PRO A 70 0.64 -14.12 5.89
N TRP A 71 1.19 -13.44 6.91
CA TRP A 71 0.40 -12.98 8.05
C TRP A 71 -0.57 -11.87 7.67
N ALA A 72 -0.14 -10.93 6.81
CA ALA A 72 -1.02 -9.89 6.29
C ALA A 72 -2.14 -10.49 5.42
N VAL A 73 -1.80 -11.47 4.57
CA VAL A 73 -2.77 -12.20 3.74
C VAL A 73 -3.79 -12.94 4.61
N SER A 74 -3.32 -13.72 5.59
CA SER A 74 -4.19 -14.48 6.50
C SER A 74 -5.13 -13.55 7.26
N ARG A 75 -4.58 -12.46 7.83
CA ARG A 75 -5.38 -11.51 8.61
C ARG A 75 -6.40 -10.76 7.76
N LEU A 76 -6.03 -10.31 6.56
CA LEU A 76 -6.97 -9.68 5.64
C LEU A 76 -8.14 -10.62 5.31
N ARG A 77 -7.86 -11.88 4.99
CA ARG A 77 -8.90 -12.88 4.69
C ARG A 77 -9.85 -13.08 5.86
N GLN A 78 -9.31 -13.20 7.07
CA GLN A 78 -10.09 -13.31 8.30
C GLN A 78 -11.00 -12.09 8.48
N VAL A 79 -10.43 -10.87 8.39
CA VAL A 79 -11.19 -9.63 8.55
C VAL A 79 -12.27 -9.48 7.47
N LEU A 80 -12.00 -9.83 6.22
CA LEU A 80 -13.01 -9.80 5.15
C LEU A 80 -14.18 -10.75 5.44
N ALA A 81 -13.90 -11.95 5.98
CA ALA A 81 -14.94 -12.93 6.33
C ALA A 81 -15.77 -12.49 7.55
N GLU A 82 -15.13 -11.95 8.59
CA GLU A 82 -15.78 -11.54 9.83
C GLU A 82 -16.53 -10.21 9.68
N PHE A 83 -15.87 -9.21 9.13
CA PHE A 83 -16.40 -7.85 9.04
C PHE A 83 -17.36 -7.65 7.87
N GLN A 84 -17.15 -8.36 6.76
CA GLN A 84 -17.95 -8.26 5.52
C GLN A 84 -18.14 -6.81 5.06
N PRO A 85 -17.06 -6.09 4.72
CA PRO A 85 -17.14 -4.68 4.38
C PRO A 85 -17.91 -4.45 3.06
N ASP A 86 -18.70 -3.39 3.00
CA ASP A 86 -19.33 -2.89 1.77
C ASP A 86 -18.30 -2.26 0.84
N ILE A 87 -17.25 -1.63 1.42
CA ILE A 87 -16.14 -1.00 0.69
C ILE A 87 -14.82 -1.35 1.37
N VAL A 88 -13.80 -1.68 0.55
CA VAL A 88 -12.41 -1.81 0.98
C VAL A 88 -11.58 -0.67 0.38
N HIS A 89 -11.09 0.22 1.23
CA HIS A 89 -10.29 1.38 0.86
C HIS A 89 -8.81 1.12 1.17
N VAL A 90 -8.03 0.82 0.16
CA VAL A 90 -6.59 0.55 0.30
C VAL A 90 -5.79 1.83 0.07
N ARG A 91 -4.83 2.11 0.96
CA ARG A 91 -3.90 3.23 0.79
C ARG A 91 -2.48 2.76 0.56
N MET A 92 -1.86 2.14 1.55
CA MET A 92 -0.48 1.67 1.48
C MET A 92 -0.41 0.19 1.82
N PHE A 93 0.39 -0.56 1.05
CA PHE A 93 0.49 -2.02 1.21
C PHE A 93 1.86 -2.59 0.78
N LEU A 94 2.78 -1.76 0.28
CA LEU A 94 4.03 -2.23 -0.34
C LEU A 94 5.19 -2.34 0.65
N THR A 95 5.06 -1.76 1.85
CA THR A 95 6.13 -1.72 2.84
C THR A 95 5.99 -2.79 3.92
N GLN A 96 4.77 -2.98 4.45
CA GLN A 96 4.52 -3.89 5.57
C GLN A 96 3.58 -5.04 5.23
N LEU A 97 2.54 -4.79 4.43
CA LEU A 97 1.51 -5.78 4.10
C LEU A 97 1.87 -6.67 2.90
N SER A 98 2.64 -6.16 1.96
CA SER A 98 2.97 -6.73 0.65
C SER A 98 1.83 -6.70 -0.39
N PRO A 99 2.16 -6.67 -1.70
CA PRO A 99 1.14 -6.70 -2.76
C PRO A 99 0.38 -8.03 -2.86
N ALA A 100 0.80 -9.07 -2.13
CA ALA A 100 0.09 -10.36 -2.10
C ALA A 100 -1.34 -10.24 -1.53
N VAL A 101 -1.61 -9.22 -0.69
CA VAL A 101 -2.95 -8.97 -0.14
C VAL A 101 -3.97 -8.64 -1.23
N LEU A 102 -3.54 -8.07 -2.36
CA LEU A 102 -4.42 -7.66 -3.46
C LEU A 102 -5.21 -8.82 -4.07
N LYS A 103 -4.62 -10.04 -4.08
CA LYS A 103 -5.27 -11.25 -4.60
C LYS A 103 -6.60 -11.57 -3.90
N TRP A 104 -6.77 -11.09 -2.67
CA TRP A 104 -7.90 -11.45 -1.81
C TRP A 104 -8.92 -10.34 -1.63
N LEU A 105 -8.67 -9.19 -2.26
CA LEU A 105 -9.61 -8.08 -2.23
C LEU A 105 -10.85 -8.39 -3.08
N PRO A 106 -12.05 -7.97 -2.64
CA PRO A 106 -13.26 -8.09 -3.45
C PRO A 106 -13.25 -7.04 -4.59
N PRO A 107 -13.31 -7.45 -5.88
CA PRO A 107 -13.10 -6.54 -7.01
C PRO A 107 -14.19 -5.46 -7.14
N ASP A 108 -15.45 -5.79 -6.79
CA ASP A 108 -16.59 -4.88 -7.00
C ASP A 108 -16.62 -3.71 -6.03
N ARG A 109 -15.90 -3.81 -4.91
CA ARG A 109 -15.97 -2.87 -3.79
C ARG A 109 -14.61 -2.44 -3.25
N SER A 110 -13.53 -2.73 -3.99
CA SER A 110 -12.17 -2.29 -3.62
C SER A 110 -11.77 -1.05 -4.39
N LEU A 111 -11.24 -0.06 -3.68
CA LEU A 111 -10.65 1.14 -4.25
C LEU A 111 -9.23 1.35 -3.72
N LEU A 112 -8.40 1.97 -4.54
CA LEU A 112 -7.04 2.33 -4.18
C LEU A 112 -6.89 3.85 -4.15
N HIS A 113 -6.35 4.38 -3.07
CA HIS A 113 -6.07 5.79 -2.92
C HIS A 113 -4.55 6.02 -2.87
N ILE A 114 -3.99 6.55 -3.94
CA ILE A 114 -2.57 6.77 -4.12
C ILE A 114 -2.21 8.22 -3.79
N GLY A 115 -1.39 8.40 -2.77
CA GLY A 115 -0.87 9.71 -2.36
C GLY A 115 0.64 9.88 -2.61
N ASN A 116 1.30 8.87 -3.24
CA ASN A 116 2.73 8.84 -3.43
C ASN A 116 3.11 8.04 -4.68
N HIS A 117 4.40 7.85 -4.95
CA HIS A 117 4.88 7.16 -6.14
C HIS A 117 5.26 5.68 -5.90
N GLN A 118 4.90 5.08 -4.76
CA GLN A 118 5.39 3.77 -4.35
C GLN A 118 5.03 2.63 -5.31
N THR A 119 3.87 2.72 -5.99
CA THR A 119 3.43 1.75 -7.00
C THR A 119 4.24 1.79 -8.30
N ILE A 120 4.95 2.89 -8.55
CA ILE A 120 5.72 3.15 -9.79
C ILE A 120 7.19 3.51 -9.54
N CYS A 121 7.62 3.60 -8.29
CA CYS A 121 9.00 3.92 -7.90
C CYS A 121 9.38 3.23 -6.59
N PRO A 122 10.40 2.35 -6.55
CA PRO A 122 10.81 1.65 -5.33
C PRO A 122 11.35 2.58 -4.23
N LEU A 123 11.82 3.77 -4.60
CA LEU A 123 12.28 4.82 -3.65
C LEU A 123 11.17 5.82 -3.29
N ASN A 124 10.01 5.73 -3.93
CA ASN A 124 8.88 6.63 -3.72
C ASN A 124 9.10 8.12 -4.09
N SER A 125 10.28 8.50 -4.56
CA SER A 125 10.66 9.89 -4.81
C SER A 125 10.50 10.34 -6.26
N ARG A 126 10.62 9.43 -7.23
CA ARG A 126 10.77 9.74 -8.67
C ARG A 126 11.95 10.69 -8.96
N VAL A 127 12.97 10.62 -8.10
CA VAL A 127 14.23 11.36 -8.24
C VAL A 127 15.36 10.34 -8.32
N LEU A 128 16.30 10.55 -9.24
CA LEU A 128 17.51 9.74 -9.38
C LEU A 128 18.54 10.10 -8.30
N PRO A 129 19.58 9.26 -8.05
CA PRO A 129 20.61 9.55 -7.06
C PRO A 129 21.41 10.84 -7.31
N ASP A 130 21.45 11.32 -8.56
CA ASP A 130 22.09 12.59 -8.95
C ASP A 130 21.17 13.81 -8.75
N GLY A 131 19.95 13.62 -8.22
CA GLY A 131 18.97 14.69 -7.99
C GLY A 131 18.09 15.00 -9.19
N SER A 132 18.34 14.41 -10.37
CA SER A 132 17.53 14.64 -11.56
C SER A 132 16.17 13.91 -11.49
N ARG A 133 15.18 14.40 -12.28
CA ARG A 133 13.86 13.76 -12.37
C ARG A 133 13.98 12.40 -13.07
N CYS A 134 13.39 11.37 -12.45
CA CYS A 134 13.35 10.03 -13.02
C CYS A 134 12.33 9.93 -14.16
N GLY A 135 12.79 9.70 -15.39
CA GLY A 135 11.97 9.46 -16.59
C GLY A 135 11.74 7.98 -16.92
N VAL A 136 12.36 7.04 -16.16
CA VAL A 136 12.27 5.61 -16.49
C VAL A 136 11.12 4.91 -15.78
N ARG A 137 10.64 3.81 -16.36
CA ARG A 137 9.67 2.93 -15.70
C ARG A 137 10.38 2.04 -14.66
N ALA A 138 9.69 1.79 -13.55
CA ALA A 138 10.22 0.90 -12.51
C ALA A 138 10.46 -0.52 -13.04
N GLY A 139 11.63 -1.05 -12.72
CA GLY A 139 12.11 -2.36 -13.17
C GLY A 139 13.62 -2.46 -13.10
N VAL A 140 14.23 -3.14 -14.06
CA VAL A 140 15.70 -3.32 -14.16
C VAL A 140 16.43 -1.98 -14.24
N GLU A 141 15.84 -0.97 -14.87
CA GLU A 141 16.40 0.37 -14.96
C GLU A 141 16.66 1.02 -13.60
N CYS A 142 15.84 0.71 -12.57
CA CYS A 142 16.10 1.21 -11.21
C CYS A 142 17.44 0.73 -10.64
N HIS A 143 17.89 -0.47 -11.05
CA HIS A 143 19.22 -0.96 -10.68
C HIS A 143 20.33 -0.31 -11.52
N ARG A 144 20.14 -0.17 -12.83
CA ARG A 144 21.09 0.53 -13.72
C ARG A 144 21.31 1.97 -13.28
N GLN A 145 20.25 2.64 -12.83
CA GLN A 145 20.29 4.00 -12.27
C GLN A 145 20.76 4.04 -10.80
N ARG A 146 21.24 2.93 -10.23
CA ARG A 146 21.72 2.80 -8.86
C ARG A 146 20.68 3.19 -7.78
N CYS A 147 19.40 3.20 -8.11
CA CYS A 147 18.32 3.45 -7.15
C CYS A 147 18.11 2.29 -6.17
N VAL A 148 18.41 1.06 -6.60
CA VAL A 148 18.26 -0.16 -5.80
C VAL A 148 19.47 -1.07 -5.96
N SER A 149 19.84 -1.78 -4.89
CA SER A 149 20.87 -2.83 -4.92
C SER A 149 20.36 -4.07 -5.68
N THR A 150 21.24 -5.03 -5.97
CA THR A 150 20.87 -6.30 -6.62
C THR A 150 19.77 -7.04 -5.85
N PHE A 151 19.88 -7.14 -4.51
CA PHE A 151 18.81 -7.73 -3.67
C PHE A 151 17.52 -6.89 -3.69
N GLY A 152 17.65 -5.56 -3.68
CA GLY A 152 16.53 -4.65 -3.82
C GLY A 152 15.82 -4.77 -5.18
N LEU A 153 16.58 -5.08 -6.25
CA LEU A 153 16.01 -5.34 -7.57
C LEU A 153 15.10 -6.59 -7.55
N GLY A 154 15.57 -7.71 -7.00
CA GLY A 154 14.76 -8.93 -6.90
C GLY A 154 13.41 -8.68 -6.20
N ARG A 155 13.44 -8.02 -5.04
CA ARG A 155 12.22 -7.58 -4.34
C ARG A 155 11.35 -6.69 -5.22
N THR A 156 11.93 -5.66 -5.85
CA THR A 156 11.20 -4.71 -6.69
C THR A 156 10.50 -5.40 -7.86
N LEU A 157 11.19 -6.29 -8.56
CA LEU A 157 10.62 -7.03 -9.69
C LEU A 157 9.45 -7.92 -9.24
N LEU A 158 9.59 -8.60 -8.11
CA LEU A 158 8.52 -9.45 -7.56
C LEU A 158 7.31 -8.62 -7.12
N GLN A 159 7.54 -7.50 -6.41
CA GLN A 159 6.47 -6.57 -6.04
C GLN A 159 5.74 -6.01 -7.26
N LEU A 160 6.48 -5.53 -8.28
CA LEU A 160 5.91 -4.99 -9.50
C LEU A 160 5.12 -6.05 -10.29
N ARG A 161 5.64 -7.30 -10.38
CA ARG A 161 4.92 -8.40 -11.03
C ARG A 161 3.60 -8.68 -10.31
N THR A 162 3.62 -8.79 -8.99
CA THR A 162 2.42 -9.07 -8.18
C THR A 162 1.44 -7.90 -8.26
N TRP A 163 1.93 -6.66 -8.16
CA TRP A 163 1.14 -5.43 -8.34
C TRP A 163 0.44 -5.42 -9.70
N ARG A 164 1.18 -5.54 -10.80
CA ARG A 164 0.62 -5.50 -12.16
C ARG A 164 -0.39 -6.61 -12.41
N ARG A 165 -0.17 -7.80 -11.84
CA ARG A 165 -1.09 -8.93 -11.98
C ARG A 165 -2.41 -8.70 -11.23
N HIS A 166 -2.37 -8.08 -10.05
CA HIS A 166 -3.53 -7.98 -9.17
C HIS A 166 -4.14 -6.57 -9.07
N SER A 167 -3.49 -5.53 -9.59
CA SER A 167 -4.03 -4.16 -9.59
C SER A 167 -5.39 -4.02 -10.31
N PRO A 168 -5.77 -4.83 -11.31
CA PRO A 168 -7.12 -4.78 -11.89
C PRO A 168 -8.25 -5.11 -10.91
N VAL A 169 -7.95 -5.58 -9.69
CA VAL A 169 -8.95 -5.77 -8.63
C VAL A 169 -9.60 -4.46 -8.17
N PHE A 170 -8.94 -3.34 -8.38
CA PHE A 170 -9.48 -2.06 -7.96
C PHE A 170 -10.50 -1.52 -8.97
N ARG A 171 -11.74 -1.37 -8.51
CA ARG A 171 -12.81 -0.72 -9.28
C ARG A 171 -12.51 0.75 -9.58
N CYS A 172 -11.80 1.41 -8.66
CA CYS A 172 -11.44 2.81 -8.76
C CYS A 172 -10.05 3.04 -8.18
N VAL A 173 -9.26 3.86 -8.87
CA VAL A 173 -7.97 4.36 -8.38
C VAL A 173 -8.06 5.88 -8.27
N VAL A 174 -7.83 6.40 -7.08
CA VAL A 174 -7.89 7.83 -6.77
C VAL A 174 -6.48 8.33 -6.48
N ALA A 175 -6.12 9.47 -7.05
CA ALA A 175 -4.85 10.15 -6.75
C ALA A 175 -5.10 11.44 -5.95
N ASN A 176 -4.18 11.78 -5.05
CA ASN A 176 -4.26 12.99 -4.20
C ASN A 176 -4.19 14.30 -4.99
N SER A 177 -3.64 14.28 -6.22
CA SER A 177 -3.48 15.47 -7.05
C SER A 177 -3.41 15.12 -8.54
N HIS A 178 -3.69 16.10 -9.38
CA HIS A 178 -3.52 15.98 -10.83
C HIS A 178 -2.09 15.63 -11.25
N ALA A 179 -1.08 16.14 -10.52
CA ALA A 179 0.32 15.83 -10.79
C ALA A 179 0.65 14.35 -10.54
N ILE A 180 0.16 13.77 -9.42
CA ILE A 180 0.30 12.34 -9.14
C ILE A 180 -0.47 11.53 -10.18
N ALA A 181 -1.71 11.91 -10.50
CA ALA A 181 -2.53 11.23 -11.51
C ALA A 181 -1.84 11.20 -12.88
N ALA A 182 -1.27 12.32 -13.34
CA ALA A 182 -0.53 12.39 -14.60
C ALA A 182 0.67 11.42 -14.60
N THR A 183 1.49 11.46 -13.54
CA THR A 183 2.65 10.56 -13.40
C THR A 183 2.25 9.09 -13.34
N LEU A 184 1.14 8.76 -12.71
CA LEU A 184 0.62 7.39 -12.65
C LEU A 184 0.17 6.90 -14.02
N ARG A 185 -0.58 7.73 -14.79
CA ARG A 185 -1.01 7.40 -16.16
C ARG A 185 0.17 7.19 -17.11
N GLU A 186 1.19 8.04 -17.06
CA GLU A 186 2.45 7.88 -17.82
C GLU A 186 3.14 6.53 -17.54
N ASN A 187 2.93 5.96 -16.33
CA ASN A 187 3.48 4.67 -15.93
C ASN A 187 2.48 3.50 -16.07
N GLY A 188 1.34 3.73 -16.72
CA GLY A 188 0.36 2.69 -17.04
C GLY A 188 -0.54 2.28 -15.87
N VAL A 189 -0.68 3.13 -14.85
CA VAL A 189 -1.66 2.95 -13.77
C VAL A 189 -2.93 3.72 -14.14
N PRO A 190 -4.09 3.06 -14.28
CA PRO A 190 -5.35 3.73 -14.56
C PRO A 190 -5.81 4.53 -13.33
N VAL A 191 -6.02 5.83 -13.50
CA VAL A 191 -6.46 6.77 -12.45
C VAL A 191 -7.53 7.69 -13.02
#